data_190fb05123cce5b8a07cdfb047920426
#
_entry.id   190fb05123cce5b8a07cdfb047920426
#
_cell.length_a   1.000
_cell.length_b   1.000
_cell.length_c   1.000
_cell.angle_alpha   90.00
_cell.angle_beta   90.00
_cell.angle_gamma   90.00
#
_symmetry.space_group_name_H-M   'P 1'
#
loop_
_entity.id
_entity.type
_entity.pdbx_description
1 polymer ?
#
loop_
_entity_poly.entity_id
_entity_poly.type
_entity_poly.pdbx_seq_one_letter_code
_entity_poly.pdbx_strand_id
1 'polypeptide(L)'
;MVSMTSGQPGPPGRPVRAAVFGGPGQPVRVTEVELAPPRAGEVEVAIAAAGVCHSDLHIVRGDWPHPTPVVLGHEGSGVVTAVGPGVTALSPGDHVVLSWVPACGRCRYCRLGRPAQCQVAAEVIAPGGVLYDGTSRLRIGGEPAYHYLGVSSFAERVVVPESGAIRVRPDAPLELAALAGCAVATGVGAVRNTAGVQPGATVAIIGCGGVGLSCVQGARLAGAARIVAVDVVADKLAVARRLGATDVMHADGRPVGAALRRPLGAALRDLVPEGLDYVFDAIGKTETTEQAIAALGLGGSAVLVGLPPSGTQARFDPLALAEADQRILGCNYGSITPQLDIPLMVDLFMNGDLDLESMVSARRPLAEAADALADLGTGSVLRQLLICGPA
;
A
#
# COMPACT_ATOMS: atom_id res chain seq x y z
N MET A 1 -0.30 -19.98 -18.09
CA MET A 1 0.72 -20.78 -17.36
C MET A 1 2.06 -20.50 -18.02
N VAL A 2 2.92 -19.70 -17.38
CA VAL A 2 4.30 -19.51 -17.83
C VAL A 2 5.10 -20.71 -17.33
N SER A 3 5.55 -21.57 -18.23
CA SER A 3 6.39 -22.73 -17.91
C SER A 3 7.72 -22.25 -17.35
N MET A 4 8.04 -22.62 -16.12
CA MET A 4 9.37 -22.41 -15.55
C MET A 4 10.38 -23.23 -16.34
N THR A 5 11.30 -22.57 -17.06
CA THR A 5 12.43 -23.24 -17.66
C THR A 5 13.38 -23.67 -16.54
N SER A 6 13.78 -24.95 -16.53
CA SER A 6 14.78 -25.54 -15.64
C SER A 6 16.16 -24.92 -15.89
N GLY A 7 16.40 -23.72 -15.35
CA GLY A 7 17.71 -23.11 -15.33
C GLY A 7 18.65 -23.87 -14.37
N GLN A 8 19.94 -23.91 -14.67
CA GLN A 8 20.96 -24.48 -13.77
C GLN A 8 20.82 -23.91 -12.36
N PRO A 9 21.00 -24.71 -11.31
CA PRO A 9 20.97 -24.21 -9.95
C PRO A 9 22.04 -23.14 -9.80
N GLY A 10 21.61 -21.94 -9.40
CA GLY A 10 22.51 -20.84 -9.06
C GLY A 10 23.34 -21.18 -7.82
N PRO A 11 24.27 -20.31 -7.41
CA PRO A 11 25.04 -20.50 -6.19
C PRO A 11 24.07 -20.70 -5.01
N PRO A 12 24.47 -21.49 -3.97
CA PRO A 12 23.65 -21.78 -2.84
C PRO A 12 23.18 -20.48 -2.18
N GLY A 13 21.88 -20.40 -1.88
CA GLY A 13 21.29 -19.28 -1.15
C GLY A 13 21.75 -19.31 0.32
N ARG A 14 21.67 -18.17 0.98
CA ARG A 14 21.87 -18.12 2.42
C ARG A 14 20.53 -18.26 3.16
N PRO A 15 20.52 -18.84 4.37
CA PRO A 15 19.33 -18.91 5.18
C PRO A 15 18.95 -17.50 5.68
N VAL A 16 17.65 -17.18 5.63
CA VAL A 16 17.03 -15.98 6.18
C VAL A 16 15.69 -16.34 6.81
N ARG A 17 15.31 -15.69 7.90
CA ARG A 17 13.97 -15.87 8.45
C ARG A 17 12.96 -15.03 7.70
N ALA A 18 11.79 -15.61 7.38
CA ALA A 18 10.74 -14.94 6.66
C ALA A 18 9.36 -15.45 7.07
N ALA A 19 8.35 -14.59 6.99
CA ALA A 19 6.94 -14.99 7.19
C ALA A 19 6.37 -15.56 5.89
N VAL A 20 6.11 -16.84 5.90
CA VAL A 20 5.68 -17.63 4.75
C VAL A 20 4.20 -17.99 4.90
N PHE A 21 3.43 -17.77 3.84
CA PHE A 21 2.09 -18.33 3.66
C PHE A 21 2.17 -19.53 2.72
N GLY A 22 1.87 -20.71 3.25
CA GLY A 22 1.97 -21.98 2.50
C GLY A 22 0.81 -22.24 1.53
N GLY A 23 -0.29 -21.48 1.64
CA GLY A 23 -1.47 -21.64 0.80
C GLY A 23 -2.77 -21.74 1.61
N PRO A 24 -3.93 -21.83 0.92
CA PRO A 24 -5.24 -21.86 1.55
C PRO A 24 -5.36 -22.88 2.68
N GLY A 25 -5.90 -22.44 3.82
CA GLY A 25 -6.06 -23.28 5.01
C GLY A 25 -4.80 -23.48 5.85
N GLN A 26 -3.66 -22.94 5.44
CA GLN A 26 -2.43 -22.99 6.23
C GLN A 26 -2.20 -21.66 6.97
N PRO A 27 -1.67 -21.70 8.20
CA PRO A 27 -1.31 -20.46 8.90
C PRO A 27 -0.03 -19.85 8.29
N VAL A 28 0.09 -18.52 8.42
CA VAL A 28 1.37 -17.84 8.20
C VAL A 28 2.36 -18.29 9.26
N ARG A 29 3.59 -18.64 8.85
CA ARG A 29 4.65 -19.09 9.77
C ARG A 29 5.95 -18.39 9.45
N VAL A 30 6.67 -17.96 10.49
CA VAL A 30 8.05 -17.52 10.32
C VAL A 30 8.96 -18.73 10.32
N THR A 31 9.66 -18.94 9.22
CA THR A 31 10.54 -20.08 9.00
C THR A 31 11.80 -19.65 8.25
N GLU A 32 12.77 -20.53 8.18
CA GLU A 32 13.95 -20.34 7.35
C GLU A 32 13.63 -20.54 5.88
N VAL A 33 14.12 -19.62 5.05
CA VAL A 33 14.01 -19.58 3.60
C VAL A 33 15.41 -19.36 3.04
N GLU A 34 15.75 -20.05 1.97
CA GLU A 34 17.00 -19.84 1.25
C GLU A 34 16.84 -18.61 0.34
N LEU A 35 17.68 -17.58 0.53
CA LEU A 35 17.74 -16.38 -0.31
C LEU A 35 18.94 -16.47 -1.23
N ALA A 36 18.70 -16.57 -2.54
CA ALA A 36 19.74 -16.52 -3.57
C ALA A 36 20.35 -15.12 -3.66
N PRO A 37 21.65 -15.00 -4.04
CA PRO A 37 22.28 -13.68 -4.21
C PRO A 37 21.63 -12.88 -5.34
N PRO A 38 21.78 -11.52 -5.33
CA PRO A 38 21.23 -10.66 -6.36
C PRO A 38 21.88 -10.93 -7.71
N ARG A 39 21.04 -11.03 -8.75
CA ARG A 39 21.46 -11.14 -10.16
C ARG A 39 21.61 -9.76 -10.80
N ALA A 40 21.86 -9.72 -12.11
CA ALA A 40 22.01 -8.48 -12.86
C ALA A 40 20.78 -7.57 -12.68
N GLY A 41 21.00 -6.31 -12.29
CA GLY A 41 19.96 -5.32 -12.04
C GLY A 41 19.15 -5.53 -10.75
N GLU A 42 19.66 -6.34 -9.82
CA GLU A 42 19.02 -6.60 -8.53
C GLU A 42 19.89 -6.14 -7.35
N VAL A 43 19.26 -5.88 -6.24
CA VAL A 43 19.94 -5.51 -5.00
C VAL A 43 19.41 -6.38 -3.86
N GLU A 44 20.29 -6.66 -2.89
CA GLU A 44 19.90 -7.27 -1.64
C GLU A 44 19.76 -6.18 -0.58
N VAL A 45 18.67 -6.25 0.18
CA VAL A 45 18.33 -5.30 1.25
C VAL A 45 18.15 -6.05 2.56
N ALA A 46 18.88 -5.64 3.61
CA ALA A 46 18.56 -6.01 4.98
C ALA A 46 17.39 -5.17 5.45
N ILE A 47 16.28 -5.83 5.78
CA ILE A 47 15.04 -5.14 6.16
C ILE A 47 15.14 -4.67 7.61
N ALA A 48 14.93 -3.38 7.82
CA ALA A 48 14.80 -2.78 9.14
C ALA A 48 13.38 -2.97 9.67
N ALA A 49 12.39 -2.58 8.88
CA ALA A 49 10.99 -2.73 9.24
C ALA A 49 10.09 -2.96 8.02
N ALA A 50 8.94 -3.56 8.27
CA ALA A 50 7.91 -3.78 7.27
C ALA A 50 6.51 -3.46 7.83
N GLY A 51 5.73 -2.68 7.10
CA GLY A 51 4.35 -2.35 7.46
C GLY A 51 3.38 -3.48 7.13
N VAL A 52 2.47 -3.77 8.06
CA VAL A 52 1.42 -4.79 7.88
C VAL A 52 0.21 -4.16 7.19
N CYS A 53 -0.20 -4.72 6.05
CA CYS A 53 -1.22 -4.15 5.18
C CYS A 53 -2.36 -5.14 4.90
N HIS A 54 -3.56 -4.62 4.60
CA HIS A 54 -4.69 -5.44 4.18
C HIS A 54 -4.42 -6.21 2.89
N SER A 55 -3.51 -5.73 2.03
CA SER A 55 -3.12 -6.46 0.81
C SER A 55 -2.46 -7.80 1.12
N ASP A 56 -1.66 -7.90 2.20
CA ASP A 56 -1.12 -9.18 2.67
C ASP A 56 -2.24 -10.09 3.19
N LEU A 57 -3.21 -9.51 3.91
CA LEU A 57 -4.35 -10.26 4.44
C LEU A 57 -5.28 -10.79 3.35
N HIS A 58 -5.45 -10.07 2.23
CA HIS A 58 -6.21 -10.55 1.07
C HIS A 58 -5.61 -11.82 0.46
N ILE A 59 -4.27 -11.92 0.43
CA ILE A 59 -3.59 -13.15 -0.01
C ILE A 59 -3.88 -14.30 0.96
N VAL A 60 -3.74 -14.06 2.26
CA VAL A 60 -3.98 -15.09 3.29
C VAL A 60 -5.44 -15.56 3.31
N ARG A 61 -6.39 -14.67 3.04
CA ARG A 61 -7.83 -14.99 2.96
C ARG A 61 -8.24 -15.63 1.63
N GLY A 62 -7.38 -15.57 0.61
CA GLY A 62 -7.71 -16.06 -0.72
C GLY A 62 -8.60 -15.12 -1.55
N ASP A 63 -8.75 -13.87 -1.13
CA ASP A 63 -9.50 -12.83 -1.86
C ASP A 63 -8.83 -12.51 -3.21
N TRP A 64 -7.51 -12.65 -3.26
CA TRP A 64 -6.69 -12.49 -4.46
C TRP A 64 -5.85 -13.74 -4.71
N PRO A 65 -5.98 -14.40 -5.88
CA PRO A 65 -5.15 -15.54 -6.23
C PRO A 65 -3.66 -15.17 -6.30
N HIS A 66 -2.81 -15.98 -5.68
CA HIS A 66 -1.36 -15.84 -5.73
C HIS A 66 -0.68 -17.21 -5.67
N PRO A 67 0.45 -17.43 -6.38
CA PRO A 67 1.21 -18.66 -6.25
C PRO A 67 1.79 -18.82 -4.83
N THR A 68 1.82 -20.05 -4.33
CA THR A 68 2.28 -20.41 -2.98
C THR A 68 3.28 -21.57 -3.04
N PRO A 69 4.19 -21.71 -2.06
CA PRO A 69 4.36 -20.88 -0.87
C PRO A 69 4.89 -19.47 -1.22
N VAL A 70 4.44 -18.44 -0.50
CA VAL A 70 4.82 -17.04 -0.73
C VAL A 70 5.37 -16.39 0.54
N VAL A 71 6.44 -15.62 0.41
CA VAL A 71 6.92 -14.72 1.46
C VAL A 71 6.15 -13.41 1.36
N LEU A 72 5.43 -13.06 2.42
CA LEU A 72 4.56 -11.89 2.49
C LEU A 72 5.34 -10.57 2.66
N GLY A 73 4.59 -9.46 2.66
CA GLY A 73 5.11 -8.12 2.89
C GLY A 73 5.47 -7.38 1.60
N HIS A 74 4.99 -6.14 1.50
CA HIS A 74 5.23 -5.28 0.33
C HIS A 74 5.52 -3.83 0.69
N GLU A 75 5.47 -3.49 1.97
CA GLU A 75 5.75 -2.18 2.54
C GLU A 75 6.97 -2.32 3.45
N GLY A 76 8.15 -1.97 2.95
CA GLY A 76 9.39 -2.21 3.69
C GLY A 76 10.43 -1.12 3.49
N SER A 77 11.37 -1.06 4.43
CA SER A 77 12.56 -0.23 4.37
C SER A 77 13.76 -0.98 4.90
N GLY A 78 14.94 -0.57 4.52
CA GLY A 78 16.16 -1.23 4.99
C GLY A 78 17.42 -0.61 4.41
N VAL A 79 18.51 -1.38 4.52
CA VAL A 79 19.83 -0.98 4.03
C VAL A 79 20.28 -1.95 2.95
N VAL A 80 20.76 -1.42 1.83
CA VAL A 80 21.36 -2.22 0.76
C VAL A 80 22.61 -2.91 1.30
N THR A 81 22.71 -4.23 1.13
CA THR A 81 23.85 -5.03 1.61
C THR A 81 24.70 -5.63 0.49
N ALA A 82 24.09 -5.84 -0.69
CA ALA A 82 24.81 -6.29 -1.88
C ALA A 82 24.09 -5.80 -3.13
N VAL A 83 24.84 -5.66 -4.20
CA VAL A 83 24.32 -5.26 -5.52
C VAL A 83 24.76 -6.28 -6.58
N GLY A 84 23.85 -6.61 -7.50
CA GLY A 84 24.15 -7.47 -8.63
C GLY A 84 24.85 -6.73 -9.76
N PRO A 85 25.34 -7.46 -10.78
CA PRO A 85 25.97 -6.86 -11.93
C PRO A 85 25.07 -5.83 -12.63
N GLY A 86 25.64 -4.71 -13.06
CA GLY A 86 24.93 -3.65 -13.80
C GLY A 86 24.10 -2.70 -12.96
N VAL A 87 24.01 -2.89 -11.64
CA VAL A 87 23.45 -1.91 -10.71
C VAL A 87 24.36 -0.70 -10.63
N THR A 88 23.80 0.49 -10.81
CA THR A 88 24.57 1.75 -10.86
C THR A 88 23.99 2.85 -9.98
N ALA A 89 22.70 2.77 -9.63
CA ALA A 89 22.02 3.80 -8.86
C ALA A 89 22.14 3.57 -7.34
N LEU A 90 22.50 2.36 -6.89
CA LEU A 90 22.57 1.97 -5.49
C LEU A 90 23.91 1.34 -5.14
N SER A 91 24.30 1.48 -3.87
CA SER A 91 25.51 0.90 -3.30
C SER A 91 25.22 0.30 -1.92
N PRO A 92 26.01 -0.68 -1.45
CA PRO A 92 25.93 -1.15 -0.08
C PRO A 92 26.07 0.01 0.91
N GLY A 93 25.17 0.04 1.92
CA GLY A 93 25.04 1.13 2.88
C GLY A 93 23.95 2.16 2.56
N ASP A 94 23.41 2.17 1.34
CA ASP A 94 22.31 3.05 1.00
C ASP A 94 21.04 2.67 1.78
N HIS A 95 20.37 3.66 2.37
CA HIS A 95 19.05 3.52 2.94
C HIS A 95 17.98 3.53 1.85
N VAL A 96 17.07 2.58 1.89
CA VAL A 96 16.03 2.44 0.87
C VAL A 96 14.66 2.15 1.48
N VAL A 97 13.64 2.63 0.77
CA VAL A 97 12.24 2.20 0.92
C VAL A 97 11.88 1.34 -0.29
N LEU A 98 11.16 0.25 -0.07
CA LEU A 98 10.80 -0.68 -1.12
C LEU A 98 9.50 -0.27 -1.80
N SER A 99 9.50 -0.27 -3.12
CA SER A 99 8.33 -0.05 -3.96
C SER A 99 7.81 -1.38 -4.48
N TRP A 100 6.53 -1.66 -4.25
CA TRP A 100 5.87 -2.87 -4.74
C TRP A 100 5.47 -2.81 -6.23
N VAL A 101 5.75 -1.68 -6.90
CA VAL A 101 5.74 -1.58 -8.35
C VAL A 101 7.17 -1.26 -8.81
N PRO A 102 8.05 -2.26 -8.94
CA PRO A 102 9.35 -2.07 -9.57
C PRO A 102 9.11 -1.71 -11.03
N ALA A 103 9.32 -0.44 -11.39
CA ALA A 103 9.00 0.05 -12.73
C ALA A 103 10.10 -0.36 -13.73
N CYS A 104 9.70 -1.01 -14.84
CA CYS A 104 10.68 -1.50 -15.84
C CYS A 104 11.34 -0.39 -16.69
N GLY A 105 10.85 0.85 -16.62
CA GLY A 105 11.36 2.01 -17.36
C GLY A 105 11.09 2.00 -18.86
N ARG A 106 10.72 0.86 -19.47
CA ARG A 106 10.67 0.67 -20.94
C ARG A 106 9.29 0.37 -21.53
N CYS A 107 8.30 -0.04 -20.73
CA CYS A 107 6.96 -0.27 -21.23
C CYS A 107 6.26 1.06 -21.59
N ARG A 108 5.12 0.96 -22.29
CA ARG A 108 4.34 2.13 -22.68
C ARG A 108 4.05 3.07 -21.51
N TYR A 109 3.58 2.53 -20.38
CA TYR A 109 3.18 3.33 -19.23
C TYR A 109 4.37 4.03 -18.57
N CYS A 110 5.50 3.34 -18.40
CA CYS A 110 6.72 3.97 -17.88
C CYS A 110 7.19 5.13 -18.78
N ARG A 111 7.15 4.95 -20.10
CA ARG A 111 7.52 6.01 -21.07
C ARG A 111 6.55 7.21 -21.06
N LEU A 112 5.31 7.00 -20.64
CA LEU A 112 4.31 8.07 -20.47
C LEU A 112 4.40 8.76 -19.09
N GLY A 113 5.41 8.45 -18.26
CA GLY A 113 5.54 9.00 -16.92
C GLY A 113 4.53 8.42 -15.91
N ARG A 114 4.04 7.21 -16.16
CA ARG A 114 3.06 6.51 -15.30
C ARG A 114 3.63 5.20 -14.76
N PRO A 115 4.72 5.22 -13.99
CA PRO A 115 5.40 4.00 -13.53
C PRO A 115 4.55 3.17 -12.56
N ALA A 116 3.63 3.76 -11.79
CA ALA A 116 2.67 3.02 -10.96
C ALA A 116 1.78 2.06 -11.78
N GLN A 117 1.69 2.26 -13.10
CA GLN A 117 0.95 1.41 -14.04
C GLN A 117 1.90 0.54 -14.89
N CYS A 118 3.11 0.26 -14.38
CA CYS A 118 4.09 -0.54 -15.12
C CYS A 118 3.52 -1.89 -15.54
N GLN A 119 3.45 -2.13 -16.84
CA GLN A 119 2.87 -3.34 -17.40
C GLN A 119 3.63 -4.61 -16.97
N VAL A 120 4.95 -4.56 -16.92
CA VAL A 120 5.76 -5.71 -16.48
C VAL A 120 5.51 -6.03 -15.00
N ALA A 121 5.40 -5.02 -14.14
CA ALA A 121 5.06 -5.24 -12.73
C ALA A 121 3.65 -5.83 -12.57
N ALA A 122 2.67 -5.36 -13.34
CA ALA A 122 1.28 -5.78 -13.24
C ALA A 122 0.99 -7.15 -13.87
N GLU A 123 1.67 -7.50 -14.97
CA GLU A 123 1.35 -8.71 -15.75
C GLU A 123 2.33 -9.88 -15.51
N VAL A 124 3.54 -9.60 -15.01
CA VAL A 124 4.58 -10.63 -14.81
C VAL A 124 4.94 -10.77 -13.35
N ILE A 125 5.36 -9.68 -12.69
CA ILE A 125 5.92 -9.75 -11.33
C ILE A 125 4.83 -10.08 -10.31
N ALA A 126 3.78 -9.27 -10.26
CA ALA A 126 2.74 -9.42 -9.25
C ALA A 126 1.98 -10.76 -9.36
N PRO A 127 1.43 -11.16 -10.52
CA PRO A 127 0.69 -12.41 -10.62
C PRO A 127 1.59 -13.65 -10.61
N GLY A 128 2.84 -13.52 -11.06
CA GLY A 128 3.79 -14.64 -11.11
C GLY A 128 4.53 -14.90 -9.81
N GLY A 129 4.56 -13.93 -8.88
CA GLY A 129 5.38 -14.02 -7.67
C GLY A 129 6.88 -14.14 -7.98
N VAL A 130 7.35 -13.49 -9.03
CA VAL A 130 8.71 -13.61 -9.58
C VAL A 130 9.35 -12.23 -9.77
N LEU A 131 10.64 -12.18 -10.11
CA LEU A 131 11.32 -10.96 -10.52
C LEU A 131 11.33 -10.81 -12.07
N TYR A 132 12.06 -9.83 -12.60
CA TYR A 132 12.02 -9.50 -14.04
C TYR A 132 12.42 -10.64 -14.99
N ASP A 133 13.25 -11.56 -14.53
CA ASP A 133 13.70 -12.72 -15.31
C ASP A 133 12.72 -13.91 -15.25
N GLY A 134 11.54 -13.72 -14.62
CA GLY A 134 10.52 -14.76 -14.48
C GLY A 134 10.88 -15.82 -13.43
N THR A 135 11.87 -15.57 -12.56
CA THR A 135 12.29 -16.52 -11.53
C THR A 135 12.24 -15.89 -10.13
N SER A 136 12.18 -16.73 -9.09
CA SER A 136 12.27 -16.30 -7.70
C SER A 136 13.71 -16.38 -7.18
N ARG A 137 13.99 -15.59 -6.15
CA ARG A 137 15.25 -15.67 -5.36
C ARG A 137 15.04 -16.43 -4.05
N LEU A 138 13.86 -16.97 -3.84
CA LEU A 138 13.44 -17.63 -2.60
C LEU A 138 13.24 -19.12 -2.85
N ARG A 139 13.72 -19.96 -1.89
CA ARG A 139 13.49 -21.40 -1.87
C ARG A 139 13.16 -21.89 -0.47
N ILE A 140 12.38 -22.95 -0.38
CA ILE A 140 12.07 -23.63 0.88
C ILE A 140 12.29 -25.13 0.62
N GLY A 141 13.24 -25.74 1.37
CA GLY A 141 13.58 -27.15 1.17
C GLY A 141 14.05 -27.49 -0.23
N GLY A 142 14.72 -26.56 -0.92
CA GLY A 142 15.18 -26.72 -2.29
C GLY A 142 14.14 -26.39 -3.38
N GLU A 143 12.85 -26.27 -3.03
CA GLU A 143 11.77 -25.93 -3.95
C GLU A 143 11.56 -24.41 -4.04
N PRO A 144 11.11 -23.87 -5.20
CA PRO A 144 10.84 -22.45 -5.34
C PRO A 144 9.75 -21.96 -4.38
N ALA A 145 10.00 -20.83 -3.72
CA ALA A 145 9.00 -20.03 -3.05
C ALA A 145 8.83 -18.69 -3.80
N TYR A 146 7.67 -18.06 -3.65
CA TYR A 146 7.30 -16.92 -4.47
C TYR A 146 7.48 -15.59 -3.74
N HIS A 147 7.73 -14.53 -4.51
CA HIS A 147 7.73 -13.17 -4.00
C HIS A 147 6.32 -12.60 -3.95
N TYR A 148 6.00 -11.84 -2.90
CA TYR A 148 4.82 -11.00 -2.90
C TYR A 148 5.18 -9.63 -3.51
N LEU A 149 4.55 -9.32 -4.65
CA LEU A 149 4.72 -8.07 -5.39
C LEU A 149 6.19 -7.71 -5.74
N GLY A 150 7.06 -8.73 -5.88
CA GLY A 150 8.48 -8.54 -6.14
C GLY A 150 9.27 -7.93 -4.98
N VAL A 151 8.71 -7.92 -3.76
CA VAL A 151 9.29 -7.31 -2.54
C VAL A 151 9.54 -8.33 -1.44
N SER A 152 8.46 -8.94 -0.88
CA SER A 152 8.57 -9.92 0.22
C SER A 152 9.22 -9.39 1.50
N SER A 153 8.81 -8.21 1.96
CA SER A 153 9.47 -7.51 3.07
C SER A 153 9.27 -8.10 4.46
N PHE A 154 8.40 -9.12 4.64
CA PHE A 154 8.30 -9.84 5.91
C PHE A 154 9.42 -10.87 6.03
N ALA A 155 10.64 -10.41 5.92
CA ALA A 155 11.86 -11.20 5.98
C ALA A 155 13.02 -10.36 6.53
N GLU A 156 14.05 -11.03 7.07
CA GLU A 156 15.26 -10.33 7.53
C GLU A 156 16.03 -9.69 6.36
N ARG A 157 15.95 -10.31 5.17
CA ARG A 157 16.60 -9.84 3.94
C ARG A 157 15.78 -10.23 2.72
N VAL A 158 15.86 -9.42 1.70
CA VAL A 158 15.19 -9.62 0.42
C VAL A 158 16.14 -9.31 -0.74
N VAL A 159 15.86 -9.89 -1.90
CA VAL A 159 16.45 -9.47 -3.17
C VAL A 159 15.32 -8.91 -4.03
N VAL A 160 15.51 -7.67 -4.50
CA VAL A 160 14.53 -6.94 -5.29
C VAL A 160 15.18 -6.34 -6.54
N PRO A 161 14.43 -6.02 -7.61
CA PRO A 161 14.96 -5.23 -8.70
C PRO A 161 15.48 -3.86 -8.21
N GLU A 162 16.57 -3.35 -8.77
CA GLU A 162 17.12 -2.02 -8.45
C GLU A 162 16.04 -0.94 -8.48
N SER A 163 15.15 -0.99 -9.48
CA SER A 163 14.05 -0.03 -9.64
C SER A 163 12.96 -0.11 -8.54
N GLY A 164 12.95 -1.18 -7.76
CA GLY A 164 12.07 -1.38 -6.61
C GLY A 164 12.68 -0.96 -5.27
N ALA A 165 13.98 -0.63 -5.23
CA ALA A 165 14.66 -0.12 -4.05
C ALA A 165 14.91 1.38 -4.22
N ILE A 166 14.14 2.20 -3.52
CA ILE A 166 14.15 3.66 -3.68
C ILE A 166 15.02 4.28 -2.60
N ARG A 167 16.15 4.90 -3.02
CA ARG A 167 17.05 5.57 -2.08
C ARG A 167 16.34 6.69 -1.35
N VAL A 168 16.54 6.75 -0.03
CA VAL A 168 16.07 7.83 0.84
C VAL A 168 17.25 8.40 1.63
N ARG A 169 17.04 9.55 2.26
CA ARG A 169 18.06 10.21 3.09
C ARG A 169 18.52 9.30 4.25
N PRO A 170 19.83 9.25 4.57
CA PRO A 170 20.39 8.30 5.53
C PRO A 170 20.02 8.57 6.98
N ASP A 171 19.55 9.78 7.30
CA ASP A 171 19.11 10.17 8.64
C ASP A 171 17.63 9.91 8.91
N ALA A 172 16.87 9.39 7.91
CA ALA A 172 15.47 9.00 8.12
C ALA A 172 15.38 7.74 9.00
N PRO A 173 14.48 7.75 10.01
CA PRO A 173 14.21 6.54 10.80
C PRO A 173 13.53 5.49 9.91
N LEU A 174 14.28 4.44 9.57
CA LEU A 174 13.83 3.42 8.61
C LEU A 174 12.51 2.74 9.03
N GLU A 175 12.27 2.55 10.33
CA GLU A 175 11.02 1.97 10.81
C GLU A 175 9.79 2.73 10.28
N LEU A 176 9.81 4.04 10.39
CA LEU A 176 8.70 4.89 9.93
C LEU A 176 8.73 5.11 8.43
N ALA A 177 9.93 5.20 7.85
CA ALA A 177 10.10 5.36 6.41
C ALA A 177 9.48 4.18 5.63
N ALA A 178 9.39 2.98 6.22
CA ALA A 178 8.72 1.82 5.60
C ALA A 178 7.30 2.16 5.13
N LEU A 179 6.56 2.98 5.89
CA LEU A 179 5.18 3.36 5.55
C LEU A 179 5.08 4.15 4.23
N ALA A 180 6.16 4.81 3.82
CA ALA A 180 6.22 5.50 2.51
C ALA A 180 6.24 4.50 1.34
N GLY A 181 6.52 3.21 1.58
CA GLY A 181 6.51 2.17 0.55
C GLY A 181 5.11 1.76 0.08
N CYS A 182 4.07 1.99 0.88
CA CYS A 182 2.70 1.63 0.50
C CYS A 182 1.67 2.66 0.99
N ALA A 183 1.34 2.66 2.29
CA ALA A 183 0.19 3.41 2.79
C ALA A 183 0.30 4.91 2.57
N VAL A 184 1.45 5.50 2.86
CA VAL A 184 1.67 6.96 2.73
C VAL A 184 1.69 7.34 1.25
N ALA A 185 2.47 6.61 0.44
CA ALA A 185 2.54 6.81 -1.01
C ALA A 185 1.15 6.73 -1.66
N THR A 186 0.37 5.72 -1.28
CA THR A 186 -0.98 5.53 -1.82
C THR A 186 -1.92 6.65 -1.41
N GLY A 187 -1.98 7.01 -0.14
CA GLY A 187 -2.94 8.00 0.36
C GLY A 187 -2.59 9.43 -0.04
N VAL A 188 -1.36 9.88 0.18
CA VAL A 188 -0.91 11.21 -0.25
C VAL A 188 -0.95 11.33 -1.77
N GLY A 189 -0.53 10.28 -2.49
CA GLY A 189 -0.57 10.23 -3.94
C GLY A 189 -1.99 10.23 -4.50
N ALA A 190 -2.95 9.57 -3.84
CA ALA A 190 -4.37 9.61 -4.23
C ALA A 190 -4.89 11.04 -4.25
N VAL A 191 -4.54 11.82 -3.23
CA VAL A 191 -4.94 13.24 -3.13
C VAL A 191 -4.21 14.10 -4.15
N ARG A 192 -2.88 13.98 -4.21
CA ARG A 192 -2.03 14.88 -5.00
C ARG A 192 -2.02 14.55 -6.49
N ASN A 193 -1.84 13.26 -6.81
CA ASN A 193 -1.58 12.83 -8.19
C ASN A 193 -2.83 12.29 -8.88
N THR A 194 -3.65 11.45 -8.19
CA THR A 194 -4.85 10.86 -8.80
C THR A 194 -5.98 11.88 -8.89
N ALA A 195 -6.33 12.51 -7.76
CA ALA A 195 -7.44 13.45 -7.68
C ALA A 195 -7.02 14.88 -8.05
N GLY A 196 -5.78 15.29 -7.76
CA GLY A 196 -5.33 16.67 -7.95
C GLY A 196 -6.14 17.65 -7.11
N VAL A 197 -6.35 17.32 -5.82
CA VAL A 197 -7.16 18.13 -4.91
C VAL A 197 -6.68 19.59 -4.90
N GLN A 198 -7.61 20.50 -5.09
CA GLN A 198 -7.32 21.94 -5.16
C GLN A 198 -7.42 22.59 -3.78
N PRO A 199 -6.64 23.65 -3.53
CA PRO A 199 -6.83 24.48 -2.34
C PRO A 199 -8.27 24.98 -2.22
N GLY A 200 -8.81 24.97 -0.99
CA GLY A 200 -10.19 25.38 -0.72
C GLY A 200 -11.25 24.27 -0.91
N ALA A 201 -10.87 23.10 -1.41
CA ALA A 201 -11.80 22.01 -1.67
C ALA A 201 -12.42 21.42 -0.40
N THR A 202 -13.60 20.81 -0.56
CA THR A 202 -14.27 19.98 0.45
C THR A 202 -14.00 18.50 0.16
N VAL A 203 -13.43 17.80 1.11
CA VAL A 203 -12.95 16.43 0.96
C VAL A 203 -13.57 15.52 2.02
N ALA A 204 -14.03 14.33 1.64
CA ALA A 204 -14.33 13.27 2.60
C ALA A 204 -13.42 12.06 2.38
N ILE A 205 -13.04 11.40 3.48
CA ILE A 205 -12.26 10.16 3.49
C ILE A 205 -13.06 9.10 4.23
N ILE A 206 -13.44 8.04 3.54
CA ILE A 206 -14.19 6.91 4.10
C ILE A 206 -13.17 5.81 4.44
N GLY A 207 -13.00 5.56 5.75
CA GLY A 207 -11.99 4.65 6.29
C GLY A 207 -10.73 5.38 6.74
N CYS A 208 -10.45 5.32 8.04
CA CYS A 208 -9.28 5.95 8.68
C CYS A 208 -8.21 4.91 9.06
N GLY A 209 -7.95 3.95 8.17
CA GLY A 209 -6.76 3.09 8.22
C GLY A 209 -5.52 3.83 7.72
N GLY A 210 -4.40 3.13 7.55
CA GLY A 210 -3.14 3.75 7.11
C GLY A 210 -3.27 4.58 5.83
N VAL A 211 -3.96 4.08 4.81
CA VAL A 211 -4.20 4.80 3.56
C VAL A 211 -5.11 6.01 3.77
N GLY A 212 -6.23 5.84 4.48
CA GLY A 212 -7.17 6.94 4.72
C GLY A 212 -6.58 8.07 5.57
N LEU A 213 -5.80 7.74 6.61
CA LEU A 213 -5.06 8.75 7.40
C LEU A 213 -4.01 9.48 6.56
N SER A 214 -3.40 8.79 5.59
CA SER A 214 -2.50 9.41 4.62
C SER A 214 -3.26 10.33 3.65
N CYS A 215 -4.49 9.97 3.24
CA CYS A 215 -5.37 10.87 2.48
C CYS A 215 -5.74 12.12 3.30
N VAL A 216 -6.01 11.99 4.61
CA VAL A 216 -6.28 13.14 5.49
C VAL A 216 -5.10 14.10 5.49
N GLN A 217 -3.88 13.59 5.70
CA GLN A 217 -2.68 14.41 5.68
C GLN A 217 -2.41 15.01 4.28
N GLY A 218 -2.61 14.21 3.22
CA GLY A 218 -2.51 14.68 1.83
C GLY A 218 -3.48 15.83 1.54
N ALA A 219 -4.74 15.73 1.98
CA ALA A 219 -5.76 16.77 1.80
C ALA A 219 -5.40 18.06 2.57
N ARG A 220 -4.85 17.93 3.78
CA ARG A 220 -4.32 19.06 4.54
C ARG A 220 -3.17 19.75 3.80
N LEU A 221 -2.22 18.97 3.28
CA LEU A 221 -1.08 19.51 2.50
C LEU A 221 -1.53 20.16 1.19
N ALA A 222 -2.61 19.65 0.57
CA ALA A 222 -3.22 20.25 -0.62
C ALA A 222 -4.00 21.54 -0.33
N GLY A 223 -4.18 21.92 0.95
CA GLY A 223 -4.91 23.12 1.33
C GLY A 223 -6.43 22.98 1.23
N ALA A 224 -6.98 21.75 1.38
CA ALA A 224 -8.42 21.56 1.45
C ALA A 224 -9.02 22.37 2.62
N ALA A 225 -10.12 23.07 2.36
CA ALA A 225 -10.77 23.93 3.37
C ALA A 225 -11.55 23.08 4.39
N ARG A 226 -12.08 21.94 3.96
CA ARG A 226 -12.81 21.03 4.81
C ARG A 226 -12.39 19.59 4.54
N ILE A 227 -12.10 18.84 5.61
CA ILE A 227 -11.64 17.45 5.55
C ILE A 227 -12.50 16.63 6.52
N VAL A 228 -13.43 15.84 5.99
CA VAL A 228 -14.33 15.00 6.77
C VAL A 228 -13.79 13.57 6.80
N ALA A 229 -13.36 13.12 7.96
CA ALA A 229 -12.90 11.74 8.14
C ALA A 229 -14.04 10.86 8.68
N VAL A 230 -14.26 9.70 8.06
CA VAL A 230 -15.34 8.77 8.40
C VAL A 230 -14.77 7.41 8.76
N ASP A 231 -15.11 6.87 9.94
CA ASP A 231 -14.74 5.51 10.36
C ASP A 231 -15.76 4.97 11.37
N VAL A 232 -15.73 3.66 11.60
CA VAL A 232 -16.52 2.96 12.61
C VAL A 232 -15.79 2.85 13.96
N VAL A 233 -14.52 3.24 14.03
CA VAL A 233 -13.67 3.16 15.21
C VAL A 233 -13.34 4.57 15.70
N ALA A 234 -13.85 4.92 16.90
CA ALA A 234 -13.68 6.27 17.47
C ALA A 234 -12.21 6.68 17.64
N ASP A 235 -11.35 5.75 18.04
CA ASP A 235 -9.92 6.03 18.24
C ASP A 235 -9.23 6.42 16.92
N LYS A 236 -9.61 5.81 15.80
CA LYS A 236 -9.11 6.18 14.46
C LYS A 236 -9.55 7.59 14.07
N LEU A 237 -10.78 7.96 14.40
CA LEU A 237 -11.28 9.32 14.18
C LEU A 237 -10.54 10.35 15.02
N ALA A 238 -10.17 10.01 16.27
CA ALA A 238 -9.34 10.87 17.10
C ALA A 238 -7.94 11.10 16.48
N VAL A 239 -7.35 10.04 15.90
CA VAL A 239 -6.10 10.16 15.14
C VAL A 239 -6.29 11.01 13.88
N ALA A 240 -7.35 10.77 13.10
CA ALA A 240 -7.64 11.56 11.89
C ALA A 240 -7.75 13.07 12.21
N ARG A 241 -8.38 13.42 13.33
CA ARG A 241 -8.49 14.81 13.79
C ARG A 241 -7.12 15.42 14.09
N ARG A 242 -6.23 14.68 14.77
CA ARG A 242 -4.85 15.16 15.03
C ARG A 242 -4.04 15.35 13.73
N LEU A 243 -4.30 14.51 12.74
CA LEU A 243 -3.61 14.55 11.43
C LEU A 243 -4.17 15.60 10.46
N GLY A 244 -5.25 16.30 10.83
CA GLY A 244 -5.76 17.44 10.07
C GLY A 244 -7.20 17.34 9.57
N ALA A 245 -7.97 16.32 9.98
CA ALA A 245 -9.41 16.29 9.69
C ALA A 245 -10.09 17.45 10.45
N THR A 246 -10.86 18.27 9.71
CA THR A 246 -11.65 19.37 10.30
C THR A 246 -12.91 18.84 10.98
N ASP A 247 -13.47 17.79 10.42
CA ASP A 247 -14.67 17.12 10.89
C ASP A 247 -14.43 15.61 10.96
N VAL A 248 -15.11 14.94 11.90
CA VAL A 248 -15.11 13.48 11.98
C VAL A 248 -16.54 12.97 12.09
N MET A 249 -16.81 11.86 11.41
CA MET A 249 -18.12 11.20 11.40
C MET A 249 -17.96 9.73 11.80
N HIS A 250 -18.58 9.35 12.92
CA HIS A 250 -18.63 7.96 13.35
C HIS A 250 -19.74 7.22 12.59
N ALA A 251 -19.36 6.21 11.82
CA ALA A 251 -20.29 5.31 11.16
C ALA A 251 -20.42 4.03 12.00
N ASP A 252 -21.51 3.85 12.73
CA ASP A 252 -21.69 2.84 13.78
C ASP A 252 -21.60 1.38 13.34
N GLY A 253 -20.55 0.91 12.69
CA GLY A 253 -20.21 -0.52 12.49
C GLY A 253 -21.28 -1.46 11.92
N ARG A 254 -22.50 -0.98 11.71
CA ARG A 254 -23.56 -1.65 10.97
C ARG A 254 -23.33 -1.41 9.47
N PRO A 255 -23.89 -2.26 8.59
CA PRO A 255 -23.78 -1.98 7.15
C PRO A 255 -24.06 -0.50 6.89
N VAL A 256 -23.17 0.18 6.18
CA VAL A 256 -23.33 1.59 5.81
C VAL A 256 -24.73 1.74 5.23
N GLY A 257 -25.61 2.45 5.97
CA GLY A 257 -27.04 2.52 5.64
C GLY A 257 -28.02 1.98 6.70
N ALA A 258 -27.58 1.14 7.67
CA ALA A 258 -28.49 0.59 8.68
C ALA A 258 -28.39 1.25 10.07
N ALA A 259 -27.30 1.95 10.38
CA ALA A 259 -27.11 2.59 11.68
C ALA A 259 -27.34 4.09 11.67
N LEU A 260 -26.95 4.76 10.61
CA LEU A 260 -27.53 6.05 10.31
C LEU A 260 -28.97 5.78 9.87
N ARG A 261 -29.94 6.41 10.45
CA ARG A 261 -31.31 6.39 9.91
C ARG A 261 -31.37 6.88 8.45
N ARG A 262 -30.20 7.21 7.90
CA ARG A 262 -29.93 7.68 6.53
C ARG A 262 -28.63 7.07 5.98
N PRO A 263 -28.49 6.84 4.66
CA PRO A 263 -27.25 6.46 4.01
C PRO A 263 -26.10 7.45 4.30
N LEU A 264 -24.85 6.96 4.40
CA LEU A 264 -23.66 7.80 4.66
C LEU A 264 -23.54 8.97 3.67
N GLY A 265 -23.80 8.73 2.38
CA GLY A 265 -23.79 9.80 1.36
C GLY A 265 -24.78 10.92 1.65
N ALA A 266 -25.97 10.60 2.18
CA ALA A 266 -26.94 11.58 2.61
C ALA A 266 -26.49 12.34 3.86
N ALA A 267 -25.89 11.62 4.83
CA ALA A 267 -25.36 12.24 6.06
C ALA A 267 -24.17 13.18 5.76
N LEU A 268 -23.33 12.84 4.79
CA LEU A 268 -22.25 13.70 4.32
C LEU A 268 -22.81 14.96 3.62
N ARG A 269 -23.91 14.83 2.87
CA ARG A 269 -24.59 16.00 2.26
C ARG A 269 -25.30 16.87 3.28
N ASP A 270 -25.81 16.33 4.37
CA ASP A 270 -26.35 17.14 5.47
C ASP A 270 -25.23 17.99 6.13
N LEU A 271 -24.01 17.45 6.19
CA LEU A 271 -22.84 18.15 6.71
C LEU A 271 -22.26 19.16 5.70
N VAL A 272 -22.34 18.86 4.40
CA VAL A 272 -21.90 19.70 3.27
C VAL A 272 -23.04 19.79 2.24
N PRO A 273 -23.97 20.73 2.38
CA PRO A 273 -25.20 20.79 1.56
C PRO A 273 -24.96 20.91 0.05
N GLU A 274 -23.89 21.57 -0.36
CA GLU A 274 -23.49 21.67 -1.77
C GLU A 274 -22.92 20.34 -2.32
N GLY A 275 -22.66 19.35 -1.47
CA GLY A 275 -21.95 18.11 -1.77
C GLY A 275 -20.44 18.26 -1.71
N LEU A 276 -19.74 17.18 -1.92
CA LEU A 276 -18.28 17.10 -1.76
C LEU A 276 -17.58 17.22 -3.12
N ASP A 277 -16.46 17.96 -3.16
CA ASP A 277 -15.61 18.04 -4.35
C ASP A 277 -14.85 16.71 -4.55
N TYR A 278 -14.41 16.08 -3.46
CA TYR A 278 -13.70 14.81 -3.52
C TYR A 278 -14.15 13.87 -2.41
N VAL A 279 -14.37 12.60 -2.74
CA VAL A 279 -14.61 11.54 -1.76
C VAL A 279 -13.65 10.38 -2.02
N PHE A 280 -12.82 10.06 -1.03
CA PHE A 280 -11.86 8.94 -1.09
C PHE A 280 -12.45 7.73 -0.40
N ASP A 281 -12.70 6.64 -1.13
CA ASP A 281 -13.00 5.33 -0.55
C ASP A 281 -11.71 4.59 -0.26
N ALA A 282 -11.28 4.58 1.01
CA ALA A 282 -10.09 3.88 1.49
C ALA A 282 -10.42 2.53 2.16
N ILE A 283 -11.63 2.00 1.94
CA ILE A 283 -12.10 0.71 2.48
C ILE A 283 -12.15 -0.35 1.38
N GLY A 284 -12.76 -0.04 0.22
CA GLY A 284 -12.92 -0.96 -0.89
C GLY A 284 -14.05 -1.96 -0.70
N LYS A 285 -15.22 -1.53 -0.23
CA LYS A 285 -16.45 -2.32 -0.19
C LYS A 285 -17.47 -1.73 -1.17
N THR A 286 -18.35 -2.58 -1.71
CA THR A 286 -19.44 -2.14 -2.59
C THR A 286 -20.19 -0.96 -1.98
N GLU A 287 -20.60 -1.09 -0.73
CA GLU A 287 -21.41 -0.09 -0.05
C GLU A 287 -20.65 1.25 0.14
N THR A 288 -19.37 1.20 0.48
CA THR A 288 -18.57 2.43 0.66
C THR A 288 -18.30 3.13 -0.66
N THR A 289 -18.08 2.37 -1.74
CA THR A 289 -17.93 2.90 -3.09
C THR A 289 -19.22 3.59 -3.57
N GLU A 290 -20.37 2.95 -3.41
CA GLU A 290 -21.67 3.50 -3.77
C GLU A 290 -22.00 4.78 -2.98
N GLN A 291 -21.68 4.78 -1.66
CA GLN A 291 -21.88 5.94 -0.80
C GLN A 291 -20.91 7.10 -1.11
N ALA A 292 -19.68 6.77 -1.53
CA ALA A 292 -18.72 7.77 -1.98
C ALA A 292 -19.25 8.54 -3.21
N ILE A 293 -19.79 7.81 -4.20
CA ILE A 293 -20.40 8.42 -5.39
C ILE A 293 -21.64 9.25 -5.01
N ALA A 294 -22.50 8.70 -4.14
CA ALA A 294 -23.73 9.38 -3.71
C ALA A 294 -23.50 10.67 -2.90
N ALA A 295 -22.32 10.87 -2.32
CA ALA A 295 -21.96 12.05 -1.52
C ALA A 295 -21.43 13.22 -2.37
N LEU A 296 -21.14 13.01 -3.66
CA LEU A 296 -20.54 14.03 -4.52
C LEU A 296 -21.46 15.22 -4.77
N GLY A 297 -20.88 16.41 -4.82
CA GLY A 297 -21.46 17.62 -5.39
C GLY A 297 -21.36 17.67 -6.92
N LEU A 298 -21.77 18.77 -7.51
CA LEU A 298 -21.60 19.03 -8.95
C LEU A 298 -20.11 19.10 -9.29
N GLY A 299 -19.70 18.40 -10.34
CA GLY A 299 -18.30 18.31 -10.77
C GLY A 299 -17.39 17.47 -9.87
N GLY A 300 -17.93 16.87 -8.79
CA GLY A 300 -17.16 16.13 -7.78
C GLY A 300 -16.55 14.83 -8.29
N SER A 301 -15.55 14.31 -7.57
CA SER A 301 -14.80 13.10 -7.94
C SER A 301 -14.77 12.09 -6.79
N ALA A 302 -15.27 10.87 -7.05
CA ALA A 302 -15.08 9.71 -6.17
C ALA A 302 -13.76 9.01 -6.53
N VAL A 303 -12.87 8.85 -5.56
CA VAL A 303 -11.54 8.23 -5.75
C VAL A 303 -11.52 6.88 -5.05
N LEU A 304 -11.44 5.81 -5.84
CA LEU A 304 -11.44 4.44 -5.34
C LEU A 304 -10.01 4.01 -5.04
N VAL A 305 -9.65 4.00 -3.77
CA VAL A 305 -8.29 3.72 -3.27
C VAL A 305 -8.23 2.37 -2.57
N GLY A 306 -9.25 2.04 -1.79
CA GLY A 306 -9.43 0.73 -1.17
C GLY A 306 -9.67 -0.34 -2.23
N LEU A 307 -9.01 -1.48 -2.11
CA LEU A 307 -9.11 -2.57 -3.06
C LEU A 307 -10.05 -3.65 -2.53
N PRO A 308 -11.14 -3.98 -3.26
CA PRO A 308 -12.07 -5.04 -2.89
C PRO A 308 -11.55 -6.43 -3.28
N PRO A 309 -12.19 -7.51 -2.80
CA PRO A 309 -12.03 -8.85 -3.35
C PRO A 309 -12.31 -8.90 -4.86
N SER A 310 -11.66 -9.83 -5.57
CA SER A 310 -11.87 -10.02 -7.01
C SER A 310 -13.35 -10.31 -7.33
N GLY A 311 -13.88 -9.68 -8.39
CA GLY A 311 -15.26 -9.87 -8.83
C GLY A 311 -16.30 -8.99 -8.13
N THR A 312 -15.90 -8.16 -7.17
CA THR A 312 -16.79 -7.17 -6.52
C THR A 312 -17.32 -6.17 -7.55
N GLN A 313 -18.60 -5.82 -7.44
CA GLN A 313 -19.27 -4.87 -8.32
C GLN A 313 -19.97 -3.78 -7.48
N ALA A 314 -19.93 -2.54 -7.93
CA ALA A 314 -20.67 -1.40 -7.36
C ALA A 314 -21.63 -0.81 -8.41
N ARG A 315 -22.73 -0.22 -7.95
CA ARG A 315 -23.79 0.36 -8.80
C ARG A 315 -23.79 1.87 -8.66
N PHE A 316 -24.10 2.54 -9.73
CA PHE A 316 -24.35 3.98 -9.76
C PHE A 316 -25.37 4.32 -10.84
N ASP A 317 -25.99 5.50 -10.74
CA ASP A 317 -26.87 6.03 -11.77
C ASP A 317 -26.03 6.79 -12.80
N PRO A 318 -25.89 6.27 -14.03
CA PRO A 318 -25.09 6.92 -15.07
C PRO A 318 -25.69 8.25 -15.55
N LEU A 319 -27.02 8.43 -15.48
CA LEU A 319 -27.68 9.70 -15.84
C LEU A 319 -27.31 10.78 -14.81
N ALA A 320 -27.48 10.48 -13.51
CA ALA A 320 -27.14 11.41 -12.45
C ALA A 320 -25.65 11.78 -12.45
N LEU A 321 -24.77 10.80 -12.72
CA LEU A 321 -23.33 11.03 -12.85
C LEU A 321 -23.01 11.99 -14.00
N ALA A 322 -23.65 11.80 -15.16
CA ALA A 322 -23.43 12.61 -16.35
C ALA A 322 -24.00 14.03 -16.22
N GLU A 323 -25.24 14.17 -15.70
CA GLU A 323 -25.89 15.47 -15.50
C GLU A 323 -25.18 16.36 -14.48
N ALA A 324 -24.54 15.74 -13.47
CA ALA A 324 -23.77 16.44 -12.45
C ALA A 324 -22.28 16.62 -12.80
N ASP A 325 -21.81 16.22 -13.98
CA ASP A 325 -20.39 16.24 -14.41
C ASP A 325 -19.46 15.57 -13.38
N GLN A 326 -19.96 14.52 -12.70
CA GLN A 326 -19.20 13.79 -11.67
C GLN A 326 -18.24 12.80 -12.30
N ARG A 327 -17.22 12.39 -11.52
CA ARG A 327 -16.17 11.48 -11.97
C ARG A 327 -15.98 10.34 -10.98
N ILE A 328 -15.60 9.17 -11.51
CA ILE A 328 -15.14 8.02 -10.74
C ILE A 328 -13.70 7.74 -11.17
N LEU A 329 -12.75 7.86 -10.24
CA LEU A 329 -11.33 7.70 -10.49
C LEU A 329 -10.80 6.46 -9.78
N GLY A 330 -10.17 5.55 -10.52
CA GLY A 330 -9.39 4.46 -9.95
C GLY A 330 -8.02 4.96 -9.48
N CYS A 331 -7.57 4.50 -8.33
CA CYS A 331 -6.29 4.87 -7.76
C CYS A 331 -5.46 3.62 -7.44
N ASN A 332 -4.45 3.34 -8.25
CA ASN A 332 -3.45 2.32 -7.97
C ASN A 332 -2.17 2.98 -7.49
N TYR A 333 -1.72 2.65 -6.26
CA TYR A 333 -0.48 3.17 -5.67
C TYR A 333 -0.40 4.71 -5.66
N GLY A 334 -1.53 5.40 -5.48
CA GLY A 334 -1.54 6.86 -5.49
C GLY A 334 -1.12 7.51 -6.81
N SER A 335 -1.10 6.76 -7.91
CA SER A 335 -0.57 7.22 -9.22
C SER A 335 0.84 7.83 -9.12
N ILE A 336 1.67 7.34 -8.20
CA ILE A 336 2.99 7.90 -7.89
C ILE A 336 4.05 7.56 -8.95
N THR A 337 5.10 8.37 -8.96
CA THR A 337 6.41 8.03 -9.51
C THR A 337 7.34 7.66 -8.35
N PRO A 338 7.53 6.35 -8.02
CA PRO A 338 8.20 5.94 -6.79
C PRO A 338 9.53 6.63 -6.53
N GLN A 339 10.36 6.80 -7.55
CA GLN A 339 11.69 7.42 -7.46
C GLN A 339 11.64 8.92 -7.08
N LEU A 340 10.51 9.58 -7.28
CA LEU A 340 10.31 11.00 -6.94
C LEU A 340 9.45 11.16 -5.68
N ASP A 341 8.33 10.43 -5.62
CA ASP A 341 7.33 10.66 -4.59
C ASP A 341 7.69 10.00 -3.25
N ILE A 342 8.36 8.83 -3.24
CA ILE A 342 8.78 8.20 -1.97
C ILE A 342 9.81 9.05 -1.22
N PRO A 343 10.92 9.52 -1.84
CA PRO A 343 11.84 10.44 -1.17
C PRO A 343 11.16 11.72 -0.69
N LEU A 344 10.28 12.31 -1.52
CA LEU A 344 9.51 13.49 -1.13
C LEU A 344 8.68 13.25 0.13
N MET A 345 8.01 12.10 0.24
CA MET A 345 7.19 11.77 1.43
C MET A 345 8.05 11.57 2.67
N VAL A 346 9.23 10.98 2.51
CA VAL A 346 10.21 10.87 3.60
C VAL A 346 10.70 12.26 4.01
N ASP A 347 10.98 13.17 3.06
CA ASP A 347 11.38 14.55 3.36
C ASP A 347 10.26 15.32 4.06
N LEU A 348 9.00 15.20 3.61
CA LEU A 348 7.84 15.80 4.28
C LEU A 348 7.69 15.29 5.72
N PHE A 349 7.92 14.01 5.96
CA PHE A 349 7.95 13.44 7.30
C PHE A 349 9.10 14.05 8.15
N MET A 350 10.31 14.09 7.61
CA MET A 350 11.47 14.65 8.31
C MET A 350 11.36 16.14 8.61
N ASN A 351 10.58 16.85 7.81
CA ASN A 351 10.27 18.27 8.03
C ASN A 351 9.10 18.51 9.00
N GLY A 352 8.39 17.46 9.41
CA GLY A 352 7.21 17.55 10.29
C GLY A 352 5.90 17.85 9.55
N ASP A 353 5.91 17.85 8.22
CA ASP A 353 4.72 18.07 7.39
C ASP A 353 3.83 16.81 7.33
N LEU A 354 4.41 15.63 7.51
CA LEU A 354 3.71 14.36 7.71
C LEU A 354 4.02 13.80 9.10
N ASP A 355 3.00 13.31 9.79
CA ASP A 355 3.13 12.59 11.05
C ASP A 355 2.90 11.09 10.82
N LEU A 356 3.98 10.33 10.69
CA LEU A 356 3.92 8.89 10.50
C LEU A 356 3.84 8.14 11.83
N GLU A 357 4.40 8.69 12.91
CA GLU A 357 4.40 8.08 14.23
C GLU A 357 2.98 7.90 14.77
N SER A 358 2.12 8.91 14.66
CA SER A 358 0.73 8.83 15.09
C SER A 358 -0.10 7.77 14.32
N MET A 359 0.39 7.27 13.20
CA MET A 359 -0.26 6.22 12.41
C MET A 359 0.10 4.81 12.90
N VAL A 360 1.13 4.66 13.73
CA VAL A 360 1.63 3.36 14.19
C VAL A 360 0.99 3.00 15.54
N SER A 361 0.29 1.87 15.57
CA SER A 361 -0.33 1.34 16.79
C SER A 361 0.53 0.31 17.52
N ALA A 362 1.45 -0.36 16.82
CA ALA A 362 2.33 -1.35 17.42
C ALA A 362 3.60 -1.57 16.59
N ARG A 363 4.68 -1.90 17.29
CA ARG A 363 5.92 -2.46 16.74
C ARG A 363 6.08 -3.88 17.27
N ARG A 364 6.26 -4.84 16.40
CA ARG A 364 6.30 -6.27 16.73
C ARG A 364 7.55 -6.91 16.12
N PRO A 365 8.15 -7.90 16.74
CA PRO A 365 9.20 -8.69 16.08
C PRO A 365 8.61 -9.45 14.88
N LEU A 366 9.43 -9.73 13.87
CA LEU A 366 9.03 -10.52 12.69
C LEU A 366 8.33 -11.84 13.07
N ALA A 367 8.73 -12.47 14.20
CA ALA A 367 8.12 -13.71 14.69
C ALA A 367 6.61 -13.60 14.94
N GLU A 368 6.08 -12.41 15.17
CA GLU A 368 4.65 -12.14 15.41
C GLU A 368 3.87 -11.73 14.14
N ALA A 369 4.41 -12.00 12.96
CA ALA A 369 3.76 -11.61 11.69
C ALA A 369 2.34 -12.17 11.55
N ALA A 370 2.10 -13.42 11.99
CA ALA A 370 0.78 -14.03 11.96
C ALA A 370 -0.22 -13.31 12.88
N ASP A 371 0.21 -12.97 14.10
CA ASP A 371 -0.63 -12.26 15.07
C ASP A 371 -0.92 -10.82 14.59
N ALA A 372 0.07 -10.15 14.00
CA ALA A 372 -0.11 -8.83 13.42
C ALA A 372 -1.15 -8.81 12.28
N LEU A 373 -1.17 -9.84 11.43
CA LEU A 373 -2.18 -10.01 10.38
C LEU A 373 -3.56 -10.33 10.97
N ALA A 374 -3.63 -11.15 12.01
CA ALA A 374 -4.87 -11.46 12.70
C ALA A 374 -5.50 -10.21 13.34
N ASP A 375 -4.71 -9.42 14.06
CA ASP A 375 -5.15 -8.17 14.67
C ASP A 375 -5.62 -7.15 13.62
N LEU A 376 -4.89 -7.04 12.49
CA LEU A 376 -5.31 -6.19 11.38
C LEU A 376 -6.70 -6.59 10.87
N GLY A 377 -6.98 -7.90 10.82
CA GLY A 377 -8.26 -8.46 10.41
C GLY A 377 -9.45 -8.05 11.28
N THR A 378 -9.23 -7.64 12.52
CA THR A 378 -10.29 -7.12 13.43
C THR A 378 -10.79 -5.73 13.04
N GLY A 379 -9.99 -4.99 12.27
CA GLY A 379 -10.29 -3.61 11.89
C GLY A 379 -10.07 -2.58 12.99
N SER A 380 -9.64 -2.97 14.20
CA SER A 380 -9.47 -2.06 15.34
C SER A 380 -8.13 -1.35 15.37
N VAL A 381 -7.09 -1.95 14.79
CA VAL A 381 -5.72 -1.40 14.80
C VAL A 381 -5.49 -0.41 13.65
N LEU A 382 -4.52 0.49 13.87
CA LEU A 382 -3.91 1.30 12.82
C LEU A 382 -2.78 0.52 12.14
N ARG A 383 -1.70 1.20 11.70
CA ARG A 383 -0.53 0.50 11.14
C ARG A 383 0.25 -0.24 12.23
N GLN A 384 0.66 -1.44 11.92
CA GLN A 384 1.63 -2.20 12.71
C GLN A 384 2.91 -2.34 11.89
N LEU A 385 4.05 -2.26 12.56
CA LEU A 385 5.37 -2.46 11.97
C LEU A 385 5.96 -3.78 12.48
N LEU A 386 6.42 -4.62 11.58
CA LEU A 386 7.28 -5.76 11.89
C LEU A 386 8.73 -5.28 11.87
N ILE A 387 9.44 -5.44 12.98
CA ILE A 387 10.87 -5.18 13.08
C ILE A 387 11.58 -6.46 12.65
N CYS A 388 12.30 -6.39 11.53
CA CYS A 388 12.85 -7.57 10.85
C CYS A 388 14.35 -7.75 11.09
N GLY A 389 15.08 -6.66 11.28
CA GLY A 389 16.52 -6.67 11.58
C GLY A 389 16.83 -6.78 13.07
N PRO A 390 18.08 -7.08 13.45
CA PRO A 390 18.51 -6.90 14.82
C PRO A 390 18.33 -5.44 15.23
N ALA A 391 17.80 -5.24 16.45
CA ALA A 391 17.63 -3.93 17.04
C ALA A 391 18.96 -3.21 17.24
#